data_38c9efa0c6b7dc4927f4e9c91d981ec1
#
_entry.id   38c9efa0c6b7dc4927f4e9c91d981ec1
#
_cell.length_a   1.000
_cell.length_b   1.000
_cell.length_c   1.000
_cell.angle_alpha   90.00
_cell.angle_beta   90.00
_cell.angle_gamma   90.00
#
_symmetry.space_group_name_H-M   'P 1'
#
loop_
_entity.id
_entity.type
_entity.pdbx_description
1 polymer ?
#
loop_
_entity_poly.entity_id
_entity_poly.type
_entity_poly.pdbx_seq_one_letter_code
_entity_poly.pdbx_strand_id
1 'polypeptide(L)'
;MLAQLEQRADVEAAEVDRRGELLRIRTRAPGTVALIREQLELMGFAAEEAPDADAAAVGWYGRSSIGDLSREEGSVVAGRVVPAFGAANGLGQAEIDRLSTRVAAALYECFVGNRDAGLAAGGLAVPCGRAVEAATRAQLGEDRAALLGRAIEADLAGVARP
;
A
#
# COMPACT_ATOMS: atom_id res chain seq x y z
N MET A 1 7.78 -6.74 3.80
CA MET A 1 7.52 -8.18 3.66
C MET A 1 8.32 -8.79 2.50
N LEU A 2 8.01 -8.57 1.22
CA LEU A 2 8.70 -9.24 0.08
C LEU A 2 10.22 -9.10 0.14
N ALA A 3 10.74 -7.88 0.35
CA ALA A 3 12.18 -7.64 0.45
C ALA A 3 12.86 -8.43 1.58
N GLN A 4 12.17 -8.67 2.69
CA GLN A 4 12.70 -9.45 3.82
C GLN A 4 12.70 -10.95 3.51
N LEU A 5 11.67 -11.44 2.81
CA LEU A 5 11.62 -12.83 2.36
C LEU A 5 12.71 -13.13 1.34
N GLU A 6 12.95 -12.24 0.38
CA GLU A 6 13.98 -12.41 -0.66
C GLU A 6 15.42 -12.23 -0.15
N GLN A 7 15.63 -11.72 1.05
CA GLN A 7 16.95 -11.72 1.70
C GLN A 7 17.38 -13.11 2.18
N ARG A 8 16.46 -14.05 2.28
CA ARG A 8 16.75 -15.43 2.65
C ARG A 8 17.45 -16.16 1.50
N ALA A 9 18.50 -16.90 1.79
CA ALA A 9 19.24 -17.67 0.80
C ALA A 9 18.43 -18.83 0.19
N ASP A 10 17.41 -19.31 0.90
CA ASP A 10 16.53 -20.39 0.50
C ASP A 10 15.27 -19.92 -0.26
N VAL A 11 15.04 -18.62 -0.37
CA VAL A 11 13.98 -18.01 -1.18
C VAL A 11 14.54 -17.52 -2.51
N GLU A 12 13.93 -17.96 -3.61
CA GLU A 12 14.29 -17.53 -4.97
C GLU A 12 13.48 -16.31 -5.41
N ALA A 13 12.18 -16.32 -5.11
CA ALA A 13 11.29 -15.21 -5.42
C ALA A 13 10.10 -15.20 -4.45
N ALA A 14 9.61 -14.02 -4.14
CA ALA A 14 8.38 -13.81 -3.38
C ALA A 14 7.50 -12.81 -4.14
N GLU A 15 6.23 -13.15 -4.32
CA GLU A 15 5.25 -12.35 -5.07
C GLU A 15 3.93 -12.32 -4.28
N VAL A 16 3.23 -11.20 -4.39
CA VAL A 16 1.93 -10.99 -3.75
C VAL A 16 0.87 -10.74 -4.82
N ASP A 17 -0.36 -11.16 -4.59
CA ASP A 17 -1.47 -10.80 -5.44
C ASP A 17 -1.87 -9.32 -5.25
N ARG A 18 -2.73 -8.79 -6.14
CA ARG A 18 -3.18 -7.40 -6.12
C ARG A 18 -3.88 -7.00 -4.81
N ARG A 19 -4.55 -7.96 -4.15
CA ARG A 19 -5.29 -7.71 -2.90
C ARG A 19 -4.40 -7.79 -1.66
N GLY A 20 -3.19 -8.36 -1.81
CA GLY A 20 -2.31 -8.64 -0.69
C GLY A 20 -2.77 -9.81 0.17
N GLU A 21 -3.69 -10.64 -0.35
CA GLU A 21 -4.27 -11.79 0.36
C GLU A 21 -3.48 -13.08 0.10
N LEU A 22 -2.88 -13.21 -1.07
CA LEU A 22 -2.12 -14.39 -1.48
C LEU A 22 -0.65 -14.04 -1.63
N LEU A 23 0.20 -14.90 -1.08
CA LEU A 23 1.65 -14.83 -1.20
C LEU A 23 2.16 -16.08 -1.91
N ARG A 24 2.80 -15.90 -3.06
CA ARG A 24 3.47 -16.97 -3.78
C ARG A 24 4.96 -16.90 -3.53
N ILE A 25 5.54 -18.00 -3.06
CA ILE A 25 6.96 -18.08 -2.77
C ILE A 25 7.58 -19.23 -3.52
N ARG A 26 8.66 -18.94 -4.23
CA ARG A 26 9.49 -19.95 -4.86
C ARG A 26 10.69 -20.21 -3.96
N THR A 27 10.87 -21.45 -3.53
CA THR A 27 11.93 -21.86 -2.61
C THR A 27 12.92 -22.78 -3.31
N ARG A 28 14.19 -22.74 -2.84
CA ARG A 28 15.28 -23.59 -3.36
C ARG A 28 15.38 -24.93 -2.64
N ALA A 29 14.80 -25.04 -1.45
CA ALA A 29 14.88 -26.23 -0.62
C ALA A 29 13.50 -26.65 -0.10
N PRO A 30 13.20 -27.95 -0.04
CA PRO A 30 12.02 -28.45 0.64
C PRO A 30 12.10 -28.13 2.14
N GLY A 31 10.97 -27.82 2.77
CA GLY A 31 10.90 -27.49 4.20
C GLY A 31 11.02 -26.00 4.53
N THR A 32 11.36 -25.16 3.58
CA THR A 32 11.44 -23.70 3.76
C THR A 32 10.08 -23.09 4.11
N VAL A 33 8.96 -23.70 3.70
CA VAL A 33 7.60 -23.18 3.92
C VAL A 33 7.28 -22.96 5.40
N ALA A 34 7.64 -23.90 6.27
CA ALA A 34 7.41 -23.77 7.71
C ALA A 34 8.17 -22.58 8.31
N LEU A 35 9.42 -22.37 7.90
CA LEU A 35 10.25 -21.25 8.34
C LEU A 35 9.73 -19.89 7.82
N ILE A 36 9.16 -19.90 6.62
CA ILE A 36 8.54 -18.69 6.05
C ILE A 36 7.26 -18.35 6.81
N ARG A 37 6.44 -19.33 7.14
CA ARG A 37 5.23 -19.12 7.97
C ARG A 37 5.60 -18.50 9.31
N GLU A 38 6.58 -19.05 10.02
CA GLU A 38 7.07 -18.50 11.28
C GLU A 38 7.55 -17.05 11.12
N GLN A 39 8.28 -16.76 10.05
CA GLN A 39 8.73 -15.39 9.77
C GLN A 39 7.56 -14.43 9.48
N LEU A 40 6.53 -14.87 8.76
CA LEU A 40 5.31 -14.08 8.52
C LEU A 40 4.56 -13.80 9.82
N GLU A 41 4.43 -14.79 10.70
CA GLU A 41 3.84 -14.64 12.02
C GLU A 41 4.60 -13.64 12.88
N LEU A 42 5.94 -13.68 12.88
CA LEU A 42 6.79 -12.70 13.56
C LEU A 42 6.61 -11.27 13.01
N MET A 43 6.24 -11.14 11.73
CA MET A 43 5.90 -9.86 11.11
C MET A 43 4.46 -9.42 11.33
N GLY A 44 3.65 -10.22 12.05
CA GLY A 44 2.24 -9.93 12.36
C GLY A 44 1.24 -10.39 11.31
N PHE A 45 1.65 -11.26 10.37
CA PHE A 45 0.75 -11.84 9.36
C PHE A 45 0.34 -13.26 9.78
N ALA A 46 -0.96 -13.54 9.86
CA ALA A 46 -1.44 -14.91 9.90
C ALA A 46 -1.34 -15.51 8.50
N ALA A 47 -0.70 -16.68 8.36
CA ALA A 47 -0.49 -17.32 7.07
C ALA A 47 -0.83 -18.81 7.12
N GLU A 48 -1.60 -19.24 6.15
CA GLU A 48 -1.94 -20.65 5.90
C GLU A 48 -1.73 -21.00 4.42
N GLU A 49 -1.58 -22.28 4.13
CA GLU A 49 -1.38 -22.73 2.76
C GLU A 49 -2.70 -22.63 1.99
N ALA A 50 -2.68 -21.89 0.87
CA ALA A 50 -3.80 -21.79 -0.04
C ALA A 50 -3.77 -22.90 -1.10
N PRO A 51 -4.92 -23.39 -1.55
CA PRO A 51 -5.00 -24.32 -2.68
C PRO A 51 -4.43 -23.71 -3.97
N ASP A 52 -3.74 -24.51 -4.80
CA ASP A 52 -3.19 -24.07 -6.09
C ASP A 52 -4.23 -23.45 -7.03
N ALA A 53 -5.51 -23.86 -6.91
CA ALA A 53 -6.61 -23.30 -7.70
C ALA A 53 -6.82 -21.80 -7.47
N ASP A 54 -6.57 -21.30 -6.24
CA ASP A 54 -6.72 -19.90 -5.89
C ASP A 54 -5.58 -19.04 -6.48
N ALA A 55 -4.43 -19.65 -6.71
CA ALA A 55 -3.27 -19.02 -7.29
C ALA A 55 -3.34 -18.84 -8.82
N ALA A 56 -4.16 -19.61 -9.51
CA ALA A 56 -4.17 -19.69 -10.98
C ALA A 56 -4.83 -18.48 -11.67
N ALA A 57 -5.66 -17.72 -10.96
CA ALA A 57 -6.52 -16.67 -11.53
C ALA A 57 -6.07 -15.23 -11.22
N VAL A 58 -4.95 -15.02 -10.54
CA VAL A 58 -4.52 -13.70 -10.05
C VAL A 58 -3.25 -13.20 -10.74
N GLY A 59 -3.15 -11.88 -10.90
CA GLY A 59 -1.90 -11.24 -11.28
C GLY A 59 -0.94 -11.19 -10.09
N TRP A 60 0.33 -11.52 -10.33
CA TRP A 60 1.36 -11.57 -9.32
C TRP A 60 2.32 -10.40 -9.43
N TYR A 61 2.64 -9.77 -8.31
CA TYR A 61 3.52 -8.62 -8.20
C TYR A 61 4.72 -8.98 -7.33
N GLY A 62 5.87 -9.07 -7.96
CA GLY A 62 7.15 -9.22 -7.28
C GLY A 62 7.75 -7.87 -6.89
N ARG A 63 8.96 -7.92 -6.30
CA ARG A 63 9.68 -6.72 -5.88
C ARG A 63 9.91 -5.71 -7.02
N SER A 64 10.11 -6.19 -8.26
CA SER A 64 10.26 -5.34 -9.45
C SER A 64 8.97 -4.61 -9.86
N SER A 65 7.82 -5.17 -9.50
CA SER A 65 6.49 -4.62 -9.82
C SER A 65 5.89 -3.76 -8.71
N ILE A 66 6.61 -3.57 -7.59
CA ILE A 66 6.07 -2.85 -6.43
C ILE A 66 5.72 -1.39 -6.74
N GLY A 67 6.41 -0.80 -7.73
CA GLY A 67 6.10 0.54 -8.21
C GLY A 67 4.71 0.64 -8.87
N ASP A 68 4.33 -0.36 -9.65
CA ASP A 68 3.03 -0.40 -10.32
C ASP A 68 1.91 -0.64 -9.30
N LEU A 69 2.11 -1.57 -8.36
CA LEU A 69 1.18 -1.80 -7.26
C LEU A 69 0.99 -0.55 -6.38
N SER A 70 2.07 0.15 -6.06
CA SER A 70 2.02 1.39 -5.27
C SER A 70 1.30 2.52 -6.00
N ARG A 71 1.44 2.61 -7.33
CA ARG A 71 0.72 3.59 -8.15
C ARG A 71 -0.77 3.31 -8.17
N GLU A 72 -1.14 2.05 -8.33
CA GLU A 72 -2.53 1.64 -8.34
C GLU A 72 -3.19 1.87 -6.99
N GLU A 73 -2.54 1.47 -5.89
CA GLU A 73 -3.02 1.70 -4.54
C GLU A 73 -3.17 3.20 -4.22
N GLY A 74 -2.21 4.02 -4.62
CA GLY A 74 -2.32 5.48 -4.49
C GLY A 74 -3.53 6.04 -5.22
N SER A 75 -3.85 5.52 -6.41
CA SER A 75 -5.03 5.91 -7.18
C SER A 75 -6.33 5.46 -6.53
N VAL A 76 -6.38 4.25 -5.97
CA VAL A 76 -7.54 3.71 -5.25
C VAL A 76 -7.84 4.55 -4.00
N VAL A 77 -6.83 4.84 -3.18
CA VAL A 77 -6.98 5.68 -1.98
C VAL A 77 -7.45 7.10 -2.36
N ALA A 78 -6.80 7.72 -3.36
CA ALA A 78 -7.19 9.04 -3.84
C ALA A 78 -8.64 9.06 -4.35
N GLY A 79 -9.04 8.06 -5.15
CA GLY A 79 -10.40 7.91 -5.68
C GLY A 79 -11.47 7.71 -4.62
N ARG A 80 -11.11 7.17 -3.46
CA ARG A 80 -12.02 6.96 -2.33
C ARG A 80 -12.13 8.22 -1.46
N VAL A 81 -11.02 8.89 -1.15
CA VAL A 81 -10.99 9.99 -0.17
C VAL A 81 -11.30 11.34 -0.81
N VAL A 82 -10.70 11.66 -1.97
CA VAL A 82 -10.76 13.01 -2.53
C VAL A 82 -12.15 13.45 -2.97
N PRO A 83 -13.01 12.61 -3.59
CA PRO A 83 -14.37 13.03 -3.94
C PRO A 83 -15.21 13.40 -2.73
N ALA A 84 -15.14 12.63 -1.65
CA ALA A 84 -15.86 12.91 -0.41
C ALA A 84 -15.35 14.20 0.24
N PHE A 85 -14.04 14.41 0.29
CA PHE A 85 -13.42 15.63 0.77
C PHE A 85 -13.83 16.84 -0.09
N GLY A 86 -13.80 16.71 -1.42
CA GLY A 86 -14.17 17.77 -2.35
C GLY A 86 -15.62 18.21 -2.19
N ALA A 87 -16.54 17.26 -2.09
CA ALA A 87 -17.96 17.53 -1.85
C ALA A 87 -18.18 18.29 -0.52
N ALA A 88 -17.52 17.87 0.56
CA ALA A 88 -17.61 18.51 1.87
C ALA A 88 -17.03 19.93 1.90
N ASN A 89 -16.12 20.26 0.98
CA ASN A 89 -15.41 21.54 0.92
C ASN A 89 -15.85 22.44 -0.27
N GLY A 90 -16.90 22.05 -1.01
CA GLY A 90 -17.46 22.82 -2.11
C GLY A 90 -16.56 22.93 -3.34
N LEU A 91 -15.70 21.94 -3.59
CA LEU A 91 -14.85 21.90 -4.77
C LEU A 91 -15.64 21.47 -6.01
N GLY A 92 -15.36 22.11 -7.15
CA GLY A 92 -15.92 21.69 -8.44
C GLY A 92 -15.25 20.40 -8.97
N GLN A 93 -15.93 19.69 -9.89
CA GLN A 93 -15.43 18.41 -10.42
C GLN A 93 -14.01 18.50 -10.99
N ALA A 94 -13.73 19.54 -11.78
CA ALA A 94 -12.38 19.74 -12.34
C ALA A 94 -11.30 19.99 -11.29
N GLU A 95 -11.66 20.51 -10.12
CA GLU A 95 -10.73 20.66 -8.98
C GLU A 95 -10.53 19.32 -8.28
N ILE A 96 -11.59 18.54 -8.10
CA ILE A 96 -11.54 17.18 -7.55
C ILE A 96 -10.64 16.30 -8.41
N ASP A 97 -10.78 16.34 -9.74
CA ASP A 97 -9.98 15.52 -10.66
C ASP A 97 -8.48 15.87 -10.57
N ARG A 98 -8.15 17.18 -10.56
CA ARG A 98 -6.75 17.63 -10.39
C ARG A 98 -6.21 17.27 -9.03
N LEU A 99 -7.01 17.39 -7.99
CA LEU A 99 -6.63 17.04 -6.61
C LEU A 99 -6.40 15.54 -6.49
N SER A 100 -7.27 14.70 -7.05
CA SER A 100 -7.12 13.24 -7.07
C SER A 100 -5.82 12.81 -7.72
N THR A 101 -5.47 13.39 -8.87
CA THR A 101 -4.22 13.12 -9.56
C THR A 101 -3.01 13.48 -8.69
N ARG A 102 -3.04 14.63 -8.03
CA ARG A 102 -1.96 15.09 -7.15
C ARG A 102 -1.82 14.22 -5.89
N VAL A 103 -2.94 13.86 -5.28
CA VAL A 103 -2.96 12.97 -4.10
C VAL A 103 -2.43 11.59 -4.46
N ALA A 104 -2.87 11.01 -5.58
CA ALA A 104 -2.37 9.72 -6.06
C ALA A 104 -0.85 9.73 -6.28
N ALA A 105 -0.31 10.80 -6.87
CA ALA A 105 1.12 10.96 -7.06
C ALA A 105 1.88 11.06 -5.71
N ALA A 106 1.38 11.85 -4.76
CA ALA A 106 1.99 11.99 -3.44
C ALA A 106 1.97 10.67 -2.65
N LEU A 107 0.90 9.91 -2.75
CA LEU A 107 0.79 8.57 -2.14
C LEU A 107 1.77 7.59 -2.78
N TYR A 108 1.87 7.57 -4.10
CA TYR A 108 2.84 6.74 -4.82
C TYR A 108 4.27 7.00 -4.32
N GLU A 109 4.69 8.27 -4.28
CA GLU A 109 6.03 8.63 -3.79
C GLU A 109 6.23 8.22 -2.31
N CYS A 110 5.19 8.38 -1.49
CA CYS A 110 5.24 7.95 -0.09
C CYS A 110 5.39 6.43 0.04
N PHE A 111 4.61 5.65 -0.71
CA PHE A 111 4.66 4.19 -0.67
C PHE A 111 6.02 3.65 -1.15
N VAL A 112 6.52 4.18 -2.27
CA VAL A 112 7.83 3.78 -2.83
C VAL A 112 8.98 4.21 -1.91
N GLY A 113 8.93 5.42 -1.38
CA GLY A 113 9.99 5.95 -0.49
C GLY A 113 10.08 5.21 0.84
N ASN A 114 8.98 4.63 1.32
CA ASN A 114 8.93 3.89 2.59
C ASN A 114 8.93 2.36 2.44
N ARG A 115 9.07 1.84 1.22
CA ARG A 115 9.03 0.38 0.95
C ARG A 115 10.03 -0.45 1.76
N ASP A 116 11.20 0.12 2.02
CA ASP A 116 12.31 -0.54 2.72
C ASP A 116 12.33 -0.21 4.23
N ALA A 117 11.41 0.62 4.71
CA ALA A 117 11.38 1.07 6.10
C ALA A 117 10.86 0.01 7.09
N GLY A 118 10.41 -1.15 6.58
CA GLY A 118 9.91 -2.24 7.43
C GLY A 118 8.70 -1.86 8.28
N LEU A 119 7.94 -0.86 7.85
CA LEU A 119 6.79 -0.36 8.59
C LEU A 119 5.70 -1.44 8.63
N ALA A 120 5.16 -1.69 9.81
CA ALA A 120 3.99 -2.53 10.00
C ALA A 120 2.78 -1.98 9.23
N ALA A 121 1.80 -2.84 8.95
CA ALA A 121 0.52 -2.41 8.40
C ALA A 121 -0.03 -1.24 9.23
N GLY A 122 -0.38 -0.13 8.57
CA GLY A 122 -0.79 1.12 9.23
C GLY A 122 0.37 2.09 9.55
N GLY A 123 1.63 1.64 9.56
CA GLY A 123 2.79 2.51 9.78
C GLY A 123 3.00 3.58 8.71
N LEU A 124 2.37 3.41 7.54
CA LEU A 124 2.40 4.38 6.43
C LEU A 124 1.35 5.50 6.57
N ALA A 125 0.35 5.37 7.44
CA ALA A 125 -0.75 6.32 7.54
C ALA A 125 -0.24 7.75 7.80
N VAL A 126 0.50 7.95 8.87
CA VAL A 126 1.01 9.28 9.26
C VAL A 126 2.01 9.86 8.23
N PRO A 127 3.04 9.13 7.77
CA PRO A 127 3.94 9.65 6.73
C PRO A 127 3.22 10.05 5.45
N CYS A 128 2.28 9.22 4.99
CA CYS A 128 1.57 9.49 3.75
C CYS A 128 0.53 10.61 3.88
N GLY A 129 -0.15 10.74 5.03
CA GLY A 129 -0.99 11.90 5.30
C GLY A 129 -0.21 13.21 5.25
N ARG A 130 0.98 13.26 5.87
CA ARG A 130 1.88 14.43 5.80
C ARG A 130 2.39 14.72 4.40
N ALA A 131 2.70 13.68 3.62
CA ALA A 131 3.12 13.85 2.22
C ALA A 131 2.01 14.47 1.38
N VAL A 132 0.75 14.02 1.55
CA VAL A 132 -0.41 14.57 0.87
C VAL A 132 -0.69 16.01 1.31
N GLU A 133 -0.62 16.31 2.62
CA GLU A 133 -0.74 17.68 3.13
C GLU A 133 0.28 18.61 2.45
N ALA A 134 1.54 18.25 2.45
CA ALA A 134 2.61 19.04 1.84
C ALA A 134 2.36 19.25 0.32
N ALA A 135 1.99 18.18 -0.39
CA ALA A 135 1.76 18.23 -1.83
C ALA A 135 0.55 19.10 -2.23
N THR A 136 -0.45 19.22 -1.37
CA THR A 136 -1.71 19.91 -1.69
C THR A 136 -1.83 21.31 -1.09
N ARG A 137 -0.89 21.72 -0.23
CA ARG A 137 -0.91 23.01 0.48
C ARG A 137 -1.01 24.21 -0.43
N ALA A 138 -0.28 24.23 -1.55
CA ALA A 138 -0.31 25.34 -2.51
C ALA A 138 -1.66 25.47 -3.23
N GLN A 139 -2.40 24.38 -3.36
CA GLN A 139 -3.70 24.36 -4.05
C GLN A 139 -4.87 24.65 -3.10
N LEU A 140 -4.84 24.11 -1.88
CA LEU A 140 -5.97 24.13 -0.95
C LEU A 140 -5.83 25.19 0.16
N GLY A 141 -4.62 25.71 0.39
CA GLY A 141 -4.26 26.43 1.60
C GLY A 141 -3.95 25.49 2.76
N GLU A 142 -3.38 26.03 3.84
CA GLU A 142 -2.81 25.24 4.94
C GLU A 142 -3.88 24.39 5.67
N ASP A 143 -4.98 25.02 6.07
CA ASP A 143 -6.03 24.34 6.86
C ASP A 143 -6.70 23.18 6.10
N ARG A 144 -7.06 23.40 4.83
CA ARG A 144 -7.71 22.36 4.01
C ARG A 144 -6.74 21.25 3.63
N ALA A 145 -5.46 21.55 3.39
CA ALA A 145 -4.44 20.54 3.13
C ALA A 145 -4.22 19.66 4.36
N ALA A 146 -4.17 20.24 5.56
CA ALA A 146 -4.08 19.49 6.81
C ALA A 146 -5.32 18.61 7.06
N LEU A 147 -6.53 19.10 6.73
CA LEU A 147 -7.75 18.28 6.80
C LEU A 147 -7.69 17.09 5.85
N LEU A 148 -7.24 17.30 4.62
CA LEU A 148 -7.08 16.21 3.64
C LEU A 148 -6.03 15.19 4.09
N GLY A 149 -4.88 15.65 4.61
CA GLY A 149 -3.85 14.79 5.17
C GLY A 149 -4.41 13.85 6.25
N ARG A 150 -5.18 14.40 7.20
CA ARG A 150 -5.83 13.59 8.25
C ARG A 150 -6.88 12.62 7.69
N ALA A 151 -7.60 12.98 6.65
CA ALA A 151 -8.55 12.08 5.99
C ALA A 151 -7.83 10.87 5.35
N ILE A 152 -6.68 11.10 4.72
CA ILE A 152 -5.81 10.04 4.19
C ILE A 152 -5.25 9.17 5.32
N GLU A 153 -4.77 9.77 6.41
CA GLU A 153 -4.30 9.01 7.59
C GLU A 153 -5.38 8.08 8.15
N ALA A 154 -6.60 8.58 8.28
CA ALA A 154 -7.72 7.81 8.81
C ALA A 154 -8.12 6.65 7.87
N ASP A 155 -8.11 6.89 6.55
CA ASP A 155 -8.40 5.85 5.56
C ASP A 155 -7.35 4.74 5.56
N LEU A 156 -6.06 5.11 5.51
CA LEU A 156 -4.95 4.14 5.54
C LEU A 156 -4.90 3.37 6.87
N ALA A 157 -5.20 4.01 8.00
CA ALA A 157 -5.29 3.33 9.28
C ALA A 157 -6.52 2.40 9.38
N GLY A 158 -7.62 2.73 8.70
CA GLY A 158 -8.84 1.93 8.65
C GLY A 158 -8.69 0.65 7.83
N VAL A 159 -7.95 0.70 6.73
CA VAL A 159 -7.64 -0.46 5.88
C VAL A 159 -6.75 -1.49 6.59
N ALA A 160 -5.96 -1.05 7.57
CA ALA A 160 -5.08 -1.93 8.36
C ALA A 160 -5.81 -2.69 9.49
N ARG A 161 -7.14 -2.58 9.59
CA ARG A 161 -7.93 -3.35 10.58
C ARG A 161 -8.54 -4.58 9.90
N PRO A 162 -8.22 -5.80 10.39
CA PRO A 162 -8.88 -7.01 9.94
C PRO A 162 -10.35 -7.02 10.31
#